data_1197165bf3ce6b3699cc1059414b2f6e
#
_entry.id   1197165bf3ce6b3699cc1059414b2f6e
#
_cell.length_a   1.000
_cell.length_b   1.000
_cell.length_c   1.000
_cell.angle_alpha   90.00
_cell.angle_beta   90.00
_cell.angle_gamma   90.00
#
_symmetry.space_group_name_H-M   'P 1'
#
loop_
_entity.id
_entity.type
_entity.pdbx_description
1 polymer ?
#
loop_
_entity_poly.entity_id
_entity_poly.type
_entity_poly.pdbx_seq_one_letter_code
_entity_poly.pdbx_strand_id
1 'polypeptide(L)'
;MGEPEQLREAPAVPAGPSSPRGRKKWVSHGLSNRIVYGGLHYGARWLPMAALNTINVVGNGLAVTFLKRTKDGMRDNFVNALGVSEPRARELARKQFFEYGRHTIDVWRLRSEAFIPGITTLADDASVLRGVRRNGRGFLLVTGHVGNWEMGAVTLRQHDLVPAVVGQAELDPNVQEMRQQLRERLGVESIDIGSSMATAFKVRAAVERGRAVALLVDRAYPEDRVVVPFFGRPTPFLRSPALLARFCDCPILPGFFLRAGDGTYFNVWGEPLRADPTTSPDDDAVRIMRRIAADLERVVRRYPTQWFNFYRFWDVLRS
;
A
#
# COMPACT_ATOMS: atom_id res chain seq x y z
N MET A 1 -45.65 -5.82 -54.56
CA MET A 1 -44.18 -5.90 -54.69
C MET A 1 -43.65 -4.68 -53.99
N GLY A 2 -43.33 -4.82 -52.72
CA GLY A 2 -42.75 -3.77 -51.87
C GLY A 2 -41.27 -4.05 -51.66
N GLU A 3 -40.44 -3.05 -51.91
CA GLU A 3 -39.01 -3.08 -51.68
C GLU A 3 -38.66 -3.31 -50.22
N PRO A 4 -37.55 -4.00 -49.89
CA PRO A 4 -37.12 -4.21 -48.51
C PRO A 4 -36.45 -2.91 -47.96
N GLU A 5 -36.92 -2.50 -46.82
CA GLU A 5 -36.46 -1.40 -46.02
C GLU A 5 -34.96 -1.63 -45.61
N GLN A 6 -34.09 -0.76 -46.10
CA GLN A 6 -32.66 -0.78 -45.81
C GLN A 6 -32.46 -0.50 -44.31
N LEU A 7 -31.93 -1.49 -43.60
CA LEU A 7 -31.41 -1.35 -42.23
C LEU A 7 -30.33 -0.25 -42.20
N ARG A 8 -30.65 0.89 -41.61
CA ARG A 8 -29.68 1.95 -41.33
C ARG A 8 -28.69 1.42 -40.32
N GLU A 9 -27.43 1.34 -40.69
CA GLU A 9 -26.32 1.07 -39.79
C GLU A 9 -26.33 2.10 -38.64
N ALA A 10 -26.27 1.60 -37.43
CA ALA A 10 -26.12 2.41 -36.23
C ALA A 10 -24.77 3.15 -36.29
N PRO A 11 -24.71 4.44 -35.89
CA PRO A 11 -23.46 5.19 -35.93
C PRO A 11 -22.42 4.52 -35.02
N ALA A 12 -21.20 4.34 -35.51
CA ALA A 12 -20.06 3.79 -34.80
C ALA A 12 -19.83 4.55 -33.52
N VAL A 13 -19.83 3.82 -32.40
CA VAL A 13 -19.47 4.36 -31.08
C VAL A 13 -18.05 4.91 -31.19
N PRO A 14 -17.80 6.18 -30.88
CA PRO A 14 -16.45 6.73 -30.92
C PRO A 14 -15.56 5.96 -29.95
N ALA A 15 -14.40 5.50 -30.44
CA ALA A 15 -13.39 4.85 -29.65
C ALA A 15 -13.10 5.71 -28.41
N GLY A 16 -13.26 5.11 -27.24
CA GLY A 16 -13.00 5.78 -25.97
C GLY A 16 -11.58 6.35 -25.94
N PRO A 17 -11.31 7.40 -25.12
CA PRO A 17 -10.05 8.11 -25.15
C PRO A 17 -8.89 7.14 -25.00
N SER A 18 -7.98 7.16 -25.98
CA SER A 18 -6.69 6.49 -25.97
C SER A 18 -5.99 6.72 -24.62
N SER A 19 -5.33 5.69 -24.11
CA SER A 19 -4.61 5.67 -22.82
C SER A 19 -3.99 7.03 -22.50
N PRO A 20 -4.11 7.54 -21.26
CA PRO A 20 -3.60 8.87 -20.91
C PRO A 20 -2.08 8.91 -21.10
N ARG A 21 -1.64 9.50 -22.20
CA ARG A 21 -0.25 9.93 -22.41
C ARG A 21 0.05 10.98 -21.35
N GLY A 22 0.86 10.62 -20.34
CA GLY A 22 1.35 11.61 -19.38
C GLY A 22 1.27 11.24 -17.90
N ARG A 23 0.93 10.01 -17.50
CA ARG A 23 1.12 9.61 -16.10
C ARG A 23 2.61 9.67 -15.79
N LYS A 24 3.01 10.65 -14.94
CA LYS A 24 4.37 10.70 -14.39
C LYS A 24 4.67 9.31 -13.81
N LYS A 25 5.70 8.66 -14.36
CA LYS A 25 6.22 7.40 -13.83
C LYS A 25 6.59 7.68 -12.38
N TRP A 26 5.86 7.13 -11.42
CA TRP A 26 6.35 7.05 -10.06
C TRP A 26 7.75 6.49 -10.13
N VAL A 27 8.71 7.22 -9.56
CA VAL A 27 10.13 6.90 -9.69
C VAL A 27 10.32 5.45 -9.27
N SER A 28 10.50 4.56 -10.27
CA SER A 28 10.89 3.19 -10.00
C SER A 28 12.26 3.29 -9.33
N HIS A 29 12.31 2.96 -8.05
CA HIS A 29 13.57 2.98 -7.34
C HIS A 29 14.50 1.96 -8.01
N GLY A 30 15.78 2.29 -8.17
CA GLY A 30 16.77 1.37 -8.73
C GLY A 30 16.90 0.05 -7.95
N LEU A 31 16.22 -0.06 -6.81
CA LEU A 31 16.03 -1.27 -6.01
C LEU A 31 14.97 -2.22 -6.59
N SER A 32 14.08 -1.78 -7.48
CA SER A 32 13.11 -2.61 -8.22
C SER A 32 13.72 -3.16 -9.53
N ASN A 33 14.91 -3.72 -9.45
CA ASN A 33 15.67 -4.19 -10.60
C ASN A 33 15.48 -5.73 -10.73
N ARG A 34 15.30 -6.22 -11.98
CA ARG A 34 15.14 -7.65 -12.31
C ARG A 34 16.20 -8.55 -11.66
N ILE A 35 17.43 -8.06 -11.51
CA ILE A 35 18.54 -8.83 -10.91
C ILE A 35 18.32 -9.01 -9.41
N VAL A 36 17.90 -7.96 -8.69
CA VAL A 36 17.62 -8.00 -7.26
C VAL A 36 16.39 -8.86 -6.99
N TYR A 37 15.32 -8.67 -7.77
CA TYR A 37 14.12 -9.50 -7.64
C TYR A 37 14.36 -10.95 -8.04
N GLY A 38 15.05 -11.21 -9.15
CA GLY A 38 15.39 -12.57 -9.61
C GLY A 38 16.29 -13.31 -8.63
N GLY A 39 17.37 -12.68 -8.17
CA GLY A 39 18.29 -13.26 -7.19
C GLY A 39 17.62 -13.57 -5.85
N LEU A 40 16.76 -12.69 -5.36
CA LEU A 40 15.97 -12.91 -4.15
C LEU A 40 14.90 -13.99 -4.35
N HIS A 41 14.29 -14.07 -5.54
CA HIS A 41 13.29 -15.08 -5.86
C HIS A 41 13.83 -16.51 -5.70
N TYR A 42 14.98 -16.78 -6.29
CA TYR A 42 15.61 -18.11 -6.18
C TYR A 42 16.31 -18.31 -4.84
N GLY A 43 17.02 -17.29 -4.35
CA GLY A 43 17.78 -17.37 -3.11
C GLY A 43 16.92 -17.50 -1.85
N ALA A 44 15.81 -16.76 -1.75
CA ALA A 44 14.98 -16.77 -0.56
C ALA A 44 14.31 -18.12 -0.25
N ARG A 45 14.16 -18.98 -1.27
CA ARG A 45 13.59 -20.32 -1.13
C ARG A 45 14.57 -21.34 -0.53
N TRP A 46 15.86 -21.24 -0.90
CA TRP A 46 16.83 -22.29 -0.64
C TRP A 46 17.90 -21.89 0.38
N LEU A 47 18.14 -20.58 0.56
CA LEU A 47 19.17 -20.11 1.44
C LEU A 47 18.72 -20.07 2.91
N PRO A 48 19.58 -20.46 3.85
CA PRO A 48 19.29 -20.27 5.27
C PRO A 48 19.22 -18.79 5.63
N MET A 49 18.49 -18.45 6.69
CA MET A 49 18.27 -17.07 7.11
C MET A 49 19.57 -16.29 7.36
N ALA A 50 20.59 -16.96 7.87
CA ALA A 50 21.92 -16.36 8.08
C ALA A 50 22.53 -15.86 6.75
N ALA A 51 22.44 -16.64 5.68
CA ALA A 51 22.94 -16.25 4.36
C ALA A 51 22.12 -15.08 3.78
N LEU A 52 20.80 -15.13 3.89
CA LEU A 52 19.91 -14.03 3.46
C LEU A 52 20.19 -12.74 4.23
N ASN A 53 20.42 -12.82 5.54
CA ASN A 53 20.79 -11.67 6.35
C ASN A 53 22.18 -11.11 5.93
N THR A 54 23.14 -11.96 5.63
CA THR A 54 24.45 -11.52 5.11
C THR A 54 24.31 -10.82 3.77
N ILE A 55 23.52 -11.38 2.84
CA ILE A 55 23.20 -10.73 1.55
C ILE A 55 22.52 -9.39 1.77
N ASN A 56 21.58 -9.31 2.71
CA ASN A 56 20.93 -8.06 3.07
C ASN A 56 21.92 -7.02 3.59
N VAL A 57 22.82 -7.40 4.50
CA VAL A 57 23.85 -6.50 5.05
C VAL A 57 24.78 -5.99 3.96
N VAL A 58 25.35 -6.89 3.15
CA VAL A 58 26.27 -6.54 2.06
C VAL A 58 25.55 -5.70 0.99
N GLY A 59 24.40 -6.15 0.52
CA GLY A 59 23.62 -5.46 -0.53
C GLY A 59 23.18 -4.05 -0.10
N ASN A 60 22.70 -3.90 1.13
CA ASN A 60 22.34 -2.59 1.65
C ASN A 60 23.55 -1.71 1.97
N GLY A 61 24.67 -2.29 2.39
CA GLY A 61 25.93 -1.55 2.52
C GLY A 61 26.35 -0.92 1.18
N LEU A 62 26.30 -1.70 0.10
CA LEU A 62 26.54 -1.20 -1.26
C LEU A 62 25.48 -0.15 -1.67
N ALA A 63 24.18 -0.43 -1.44
CA ALA A 63 23.10 0.50 -1.77
C ALA A 63 23.28 1.87 -1.07
N VAL A 64 23.62 1.86 0.21
CA VAL A 64 23.91 3.09 0.98
C VAL A 64 25.06 3.87 0.41
N THR A 65 26.05 3.19 -0.19
CA THR A 65 27.22 3.84 -0.80
C THR A 65 26.88 4.45 -2.16
N PHE A 66 26.19 3.69 -3.02
CA PHE A 66 25.98 4.09 -4.43
C PHE A 66 24.67 4.88 -4.66
N LEU A 67 23.63 4.68 -3.85
CA LEU A 67 22.33 5.33 -4.03
C LEU A 67 22.25 6.68 -3.29
N LYS A 68 23.14 7.60 -3.63
CA LYS A 68 23.24 8.90 -2.96
C LYS A 68 21.91 9.67 -2.95
N ARG A 69 21.25 9.80 -4.11
CA ARG A 69 19.97 10.53 -4.22
C ARG A 69 18.87 9.93 -3.32
N THR A 70 18.76 8.61 -3.29
CA THR A 70 17.81 7.89 -2.43
C THR A 70 18.11 8.16 -0.96
N LYS A 71 19.37 8.02 -0.56
CA LYS A 71 19.81 8.28 0.82
C LYS A 71 19.54 9.72 1.25
N ASP A 72 19.82 10.69 0.39
CA ASP A 72 19.56 12.11 0.66
C ASP A 72 18.05 12.36 0.80
N GLY A 73 17.22 11.76 -0.06
CA GLY A 73 15.75 11.85 0.05
C GLY A 73 15.22 11.29 1.37
N MET A 74 15.69 10.10 1.77
CA MET A 74 15.31 9.50 3.05
C MET A 74 15.74 10.33 4.25
N ARG A 75 17.00 10.86 4.23
CA ARG A 75 17.50 11.76 5.26
C ARG A 75 16.61 13.01 5.38
N ASP A 76 16.33 13.66 4.26
CA ASP A 76 15.50 14.86 4.21
C ASP A 76 14.09 14.58 4.76
N ASN A 77 13.53 13.39 4.48
CA ASN A 77 12.25 12.97 5.03
C ASN A 77 12.30 12.90 6.57
N PHE A 78 13.36 12.33 7.16
CA PHE A 78 13.47 12.26 8.62
C PHE A 78 13.71 13.64 9.27
N VAL A 79 14.51 14.50 8.67
CA VAL A 79 14.65 15.89 9.16
C VAL A 79 13.31 16.60 9.12
N ASN A 80 12.58 16.49 8.01
CA ASN A 80 11.30 17.17 7.81
C ASN A 80 10.16 16.60 8.65
N ALA A 81 10.11 15.27 8.84
CA ALA A 81 9.06 14.61 9.60
C ALA A 81 9.29 14.69 11.11
N LEU A 82 10.52 14.43 11.55
CA LEU A 82 10.79 14.21 12.97
C LEU A 82 11.50 15.39 13.64
N GLY A 83 12.00 16.37 12.86
CA GLY A 83 12.79 17.49 13.39
C GLY A 83 14.13 17.03 13.99
N VAL A 84 14.65 15.86 13.59
CA VAL A 84 15.90 15.34 14.11
C VAL A 84 17.12 15.98 13.45
N SER A 85 18.26 15.93 14.15
CA SER A 85 19.53 16.42 13.59
C SER A 85 19.97 15.61 12.36
N GLU A 86 20.75 16.25 11.49
CA GLU A 86 21.33 15.62 10.29
C GLU A 86 22.08 14.28 10.56
N PRO A 87 22.95 14.18 11.61
CA PRO A 87 23.59 12.90 11.93
C PRO A 87 22.58 11.81 12.27
N ARG A 88 21.53 12.14 13.05
CA ARG A 88 20.48 11.20 13.41
C ARG A 88 19.64 10.79 12.22
N ALA A 89 19.30 11.73 11.34
CA ALA A 89 18.58 11.44 10.10
C ALA A 89 19.35 10.49 9.18
N ARG A 90 20.68 10.65 9.07
CA ARG A 90 21.54 9.72 8.31
C ARG A 90 21.59 8.32 8.94
N GLU A 91 21.60 8.24 10.25
CA GLU A 91 21.55 6.96 10.96
C GLU A 91 20.20 6.25 10.67
N LEU A 92 19.09 6.96 10.80
CA LEU A 92 17.75 6.44 10.50
C LEU A 92 17.62 5.98 9.05
N ALA A 93 18.14 6.76 8.08
CA ALA A 93 18.13 6.40 6.68
C ALA A 93 18.90 5.10 6.40
N ARG A 94 20.06 4.90 7.05
CA ARG A 94 20.80 3.63 6.94
C ARG A 94 19.98 2.47 7.52
N LYS A 95 19.42 2.63 8.71
CA LYS A 95 18.58 1.59 9.33
C LYS A 95 17.36 1.24 8.48
N GLN A 96 16.74 2.24 7.83
CA GLN A 96 15.62 2.03 6.93
C GLN A 96 15.97 1.15 5.72
N PHE A 97 17.16 1.28 5.13
CA PHE A 97 17.64 0.37 4.08
C PHE A 97 17.66 -1.09 4.56
N PHE A 98 18.21 -1.33 5.75
CA PHE A 98 18.28 -2.68 6.32
C PHE A 98 16.89 -3.24 6.64
N GLU A 99 16.00 -2.41 7.19
CA GLU A 99 14.60 -2.82 7.45
C GLU A 99 13.86 -3.15 6.17
N TYR A 100 14.05 -2.35 5.11
CA TYR A 100 13.46 -2.64 3.80
C TYR A 100 13.99 -3.95 3.19
N GLY A 101 15.28 -4.23 3.34
CA GLY A 101 15.86 -5.50 2.92
C GLY A 101 15.25 -6.70 3.66
N ARG A 102 15.05 -6.58 4.98
CA ARG A 102 14.35 -7.60 5.79
C ARG A 102 12.90 -7.76 5.34
N HIS A 103 12.18 -6.66 5.17
CA HIS A 103 10.83 -6.66 4.60
C HIS A 103 10.79 -7.43 3.28
N THR A 104 11.72 -7.15 2.38
CA THR A 104 11.79 -7.79 1.07
C THR A 104 12.06 -9.29 1.20
N ILE A 105 13.00 -9.70 2.06
CA ILE A 105 13.28 -11.11 2.34
C ILE A 105 12.04 -11.82 2.87
N ASP A 106 11.35 -11.22 3.84
CA ASP A 106 10.16 -11.82 4.45
C ASP A 106 9.04 -12.00 3.42
N VAL A 107 8.79 -11.01 2.54
CA VAL A 107 7.83 -11.12 1.44
C VAL A 107 8.19 -12.27 0.47
N TRP A 108 9.48 -12.40 0.13
CA TRP A 108 9.92 -13.48 -0.75
C TRP A 108 9.82 -14.86 -0.08
N ARG A 109 10.08 -14.94 1.21
CA ARG A 109 9.95 -16.20 1.97
C ARG A 109 8.50 -16.63 2.15
N LEU A 110 7.54 -15.71 2.19
CA LEU A 110 6.11 -16.04 2.15
C LEU A 110 5.72 -16.89 0.94
N ARG A 111 6.51 -16.85 -0.13
CA ARG A 111 6.32 -17.72 -1.32
C ARG A 111 6.78 -19.16 -1.09
N SER A 112 7.60 -19.42 -0.07
CA SER A 112 8.03 -20.75 0.32
C SER A 112 6.97 -21.38 1.23
N GLU A 113 6.57 -22.63 0.97
CA GLU A 113 5.55 -23.35 1.77
C GLU A 113 5.99 -23.55 3.24
N ALA A 114 7.29 -23.46 3.48
CA ALA A 114 7.90 -23.66 4.79
C ALA A 114 7.91 -22.40 5.68
N PHE A 115 7.50 -21.22 5.19
CA PHE A 115 7.63 -19.98 5.93
C PHE A 115 6.30 -19.24 6.06
N ILE A 116 5.76 -19.25 7.27
CA ILE A 116 4.74 -18.28 7.73
C ILE A 116 5.40 -17.50 8.85
N PRO A 117 5.57 -16.16 8.72
CA PRO A 117 6.10 -15.35 9.81
C PRO A 117 5.25 -15.53 11.06
N GLY A 118 5.90 -15.59 12.20
CA GLY A 118 5.20 -15.47 13.47
C GLY A 118 4.49 -14.11 13.52
N ILE A 119 3.18 -14.11 13.57
CA ILE A 119 2.39 -12.90 13.81
C ILE A 119 2.02 -12.92 15.28
N THR A 120 2.43 -11.91 16.00
CA THR A 120 1.96 -11.69 17.35
C THR A 120 0.56 -11.07 17.25
N THR A 121 -0.47 -11.86 17.48
CA THR A 121 -1.83 -11.35 17.59
C THR A 121 -1.94 -10.60 18.92
N LEU A 122 -2.13 -9.30 18.87
CA LEU A 122 -2.49 -8.54 20.06
C LEU A 122 -3.92 -8.92 20.47
N ALA A 123 -4.20 -8.96 21.78
CA ALA A 123 -5.51 -9.38 22.31
C ALA A 123 -6.70 -8.61 21.69
N ASP A 124 -6.46 -7.38 21.24
CA ASP A 124 -7.49 -6.50 20.68
C ASP A 124 -7.75 -6.70 19.18
N ASP A 125 -6.89 -7.40 18.43
CA ASP A 125 -7.04 -7.54 16.97
C ASP A 125 -8.39 -8.14 16.60
N ALA A 126 -8.80 -9.21 17.27
CA ALA A 126 -10.06 -9.87 16.99
C ALA A 126 -11.27 -8.99 17.33
N SER A 127 -11.20 -8.18 18.38
CA SER A 127 -12.29 -7.29 18.78
C SER A 127 -12.45 -6.14 17.78
N VAL A 128 -11.36 -5.52 17.35
CA VAL A 128 -11.34 -4.46 16.33
C VAL A 128 -11.90 -4.98 15.01
N LEU A 129 -11.41 -6.13 14.54
CA LEU A 129 -11.85 -6.72 13.27
C LEU A 129 -13.32 -7.18 13.30
N ARG A 130 -13.80 -7.70 14.43
CA ARG A 130 -15.24 -8.00 14.60
C ARG A 130 -16.08 -6.72 14.68
N GLY A 131 -15.60 -5.71 15.39
CA GLY A 131 -16.32 -4.43 15.55
C GLY A 131 -16.49 -3.65 14.26
N VAL A 132 -15.55 -3.78 13.31
CA VAL A 132 -15.62 -3.09 12.02
C VAL A 132 -16.55 -3.80 11.04
N ARG A 133 -16.74 -5.12 11.15
CA ARG A 133 -17.66 -5.90 10.31
C ARG A 133 -19.09 -5.75 10.80
N ARG A 134 -20.01 -5.47 9.89
CA ARG A 134 -21.46 -5.48 10.16
C ARG A 134 -22.17 -6.34 9.15
N ASN A 135 -23.04 -7.22 9.62
CA ASN A 135 -23.92 -8.06 8.79
C ASN A 135 -23.17 -8.86 7.71
N GLY A 136 -21.98 -9.37 8.02
CA GLY A 136 -21.17 -10.14 7.07
C GLY A 136 -20.50 -9.30 5.96
N ARG A 137 -20.77 -8.01 5.86
CA ARG A 137 -20.14 -7.11 4.88
C ARG A 137 -18.69 -6.80 5.27
N GLY A 138 -17.87 -6.53 4.26
CA GLY A 138 -16.47 -6.13 4.42
C GLY A 138 -16.29 -4.65 4.75
N PHE A 139 -15.05 -4.20 4.68
CA PHE A 139 -14.65 -2.85 5.01
C PHE A 139 -13.44 -2.43 4.17
N LEU A 140 -13.12 -1.14 4.16
CA LEU A 140 -11.87 -0.64 3.59
C LEU A 140 -10.78 -0.67 4.66
N LEU A 141 -9.66 -1.32 4.36
CA LEU A 141 -8.45 -1.30 5.16
C LEU A 141 -7.48 -0.29 4.54
N VAL A 142 -7.16 0.78 5.24
CA VAL A 142 -6.24 1.80 4.71
C VAL A 142 -4.92 1.77 5.47
N THR A 143 -3.84 1.88 4.71
CA THR A 143 -2.47 1.91 5.24
C THR A 143 -1.61 2.88 4.43
N GLY A 144 -0.38 3.15 4.91
CA GLY A 144 0.64 3.87 4.16
C GLY A 144 1.78 2.95 3.76
N HIS A 145 2.81 3.50 3.11
CA HIS A 145 4.04 2.76 2.81
C HIS A 145 4.91 2.61 4.07
N VAL A 146 4.33 2.03 5.12
CA VAL A 146 4.95 1.78 6.42
C VAL A 146 4.77 0.32 6.83
N GLY A 147 5.83 -0.29 7.38
CA GLY A 147 5.82 -1.70 7.74
C GLY A 147 5.69 -2.63 6.55
N ASN A 148 5.12 -3.81 6.77
CA ASN A 148 4.95 -4.83 5.75
C ASN A 148 3.46 -5.09 5.47
N TRP A 149 2.88 -4.34 4.55
CA TRP A 149 1.46 -4.45 4.20
C TRP A 149 1.08 -5.82 3.59
N GLU A 150 2.03 -6.57 2.99
CA GLU A 150 1.76 -7.93 2.53
C GLU A 150 1.51 -8.90 3.72
N MET A 151 2.10 -8.62 4.88
CA MET A 151 1.80 -9.36 6.11
C MET A 151 0.39 -9.10 6.62
N GLY A 152 -0.21 -7.97 6.24
CA GLY A 152 -1.61 -7.68 6.53
C GLY A 152 -2.55 -8.75 5.98
N ALA A 153 -2.23 -9.32 4.82
CA ALA A 153 -3.01 -10.42 4.26
C ALA A 153 -2.96 -11.67 5.15
N VAL A 154 -1.79 -11.99 5.70
CA VAL A 154 -1.62 -13.13 6.62
C VAL A 154 -2.42 -12.90 7.90
N THR A 155 -2.33 -11.70 8.48
CA THR A 155 -3.13 -11.33 9.67
C THR A 155 -4.63 -11.48 9.42
N LEU A 156 -5.13 -10.91 8.33
CA LEU A 156 -6.55 -10.98 8.00
C LEU A 156 -7.03 -12.43 7.85
N ARG A 157 -6.21 -13.28 7.21
CA ARG A 157 -6.52 -14.70 7.05
C ARG A 157 -6.59 -15.46 8.38
N GLN A 158 -5.76 -15.09 9.37
CA GLN A 158 -5.83 -15.66 10.73
C GLN A 158 -7.15 -15.33 11.45
N HIS A 159 -7.86 -14.29 10.99
CA HIS A 159 -9.15 -13.87 11.51
C HIS A 159 -10.32 -14.19 10.56
N ASP A 160 -10.16 -15.19 9.68
CA ASP A 160 -11.17 -15.64 8.71
C ASP A 160 -11.65 -14.51 7.77
N LEU A 161 -10.78 -13.54 7.52
CA LEU A 161 -11.03 -12.48 6.56
C LEU A 161 -10.28 -12.75 5.26
N VAL A 162 -10.96 -12.55 4.14
CA VAL A 162 -10.32 -12.61 2.82
C VAL A 162 -9.92 -11.19 2.42
N PRO A 163 -8.61 -10.93 2.28
CA PRO A 163 -8.13 -9.63 1.83
C PRO A 163 -8.35 -9.44 0.33
N ALA A 164 -8.69 -8.21 -0.08
CA ALA A 164 -8.63 -7.76 -1.46
C ALA A 164 -7.71 -6.53 -1.53
N VAL A 165 -6.83 -6.44 -2.53
CA VAL A 165 -5.89 -5.34 -2.66
C VAL A 165 -6.19 -4.55 -3.92
N VAL A 166 -6.42 -3.24 -3.76
CA VAL A 166 -6.53 -2.30 -4.87
C VAL A 166 -5.15 -1.78 -5.24
N GLY A 167 -4.74 -1.96 -6.48
CA GLY A 167 -3.42 -1.53 -6.91
C GLY A 167 -3.29 -1.40 -8.43
N GLN A 168 -2.24 -0.70 -8.83
CA GLN A 168 -1.85 -0.67 -10.25
C GLN A 168 -1.10 -1.94 -10.61
N ALA A 169 -1.27 -2.39 -11.86
CA ALA A 169 -0.42 -3.42 -12.43
C ALA A 169 1.04 -2.94 -12.47
N GLU A 170 1.97 -3.85 -12.20
CA GLU A 170 3.40 -3.56 -12.32
C GLU A 170 3.81 -3.34 -13.76
N LEU A 171 4.79 -2.46 -13.97
CA LEU A 171 5.31 -2.18 -15.31
C LEU A 171 6.12 -3.36 -15.89
N ASP A 172 6.77 -4.14 -15.02
CA ASP A 172 7.50 -5.35 -15.41
C ASP A 172 6.55 -6.56 -15.29
N PRO A 173 6.26 -7.26 -16.42
CA PRO A 173 5.36 -8.42 -16.41
C PRO A 173 5.81 -9.53 -15.45
N ASN A 174 7.12 -9.73 -15.29
CA ASN A 174 7.63 -10.77 -14.39
C ASN A 174 7.37 -10.40 -12.92
N VAL A 175 7.52 -9.11 -12.57
CA VAL A 175 7.19 -8.62 -11.21
C VAL A 175 5.69 -8.72 -10.96
N GLN A 176 4.87 -8.41 -11.96
CA GLN A 176 3.42 -8.57 -11.91
C GLN A 176 3.03 -10.03 -11.65
N GLU A 177 3.55 -10.94 -12.45
CA GLU A 177 3.28 -12.38 -12.29
C GLU A 177 3.71 -12.89 -10.92
N MET A 178 4.89 -12.51 -10.46
CA MET A 178 5.40 -12.90 -9.15
C MET A 178 4.51 -12.39 -8.01
N ARG A 179 4.00 -11.16 -8.10
CA ARG A 179 3.05 -10.59 -7.12
C ARG A 179 1.72 -11.32 -7.17
N GLN A 180 1.24 -11.62 -8.36
CA GLN A 180 -0.02 -12.34 -8.53
C GLN A 180 0.06 -13.74 -7.91
N GLN A 181 1.12 -14.50 -8.19
CA GLN A 181 1.36 -15.82 -7.59
C GLN A 181 1.42 -15.75 -6.04
N LEU A 182 2.08 -14.73 -5.47
CA LEU A 182 2.10 -14.52 -4.03
C LEU A 182 0.69 -14.26 -3.48
N ARG A 183 -0.07 -13.37 -4.12
CA ARG A 183 -1.43 -13.03 -3.71
C ARG A 183 -2.39 -14.21 -3.80
N GLU A 184 -2.35 -14.94 -4.91
CA GLU A 184 -3.15 -16.17 -5.09
C GLU A 184 -2.87 -17.17 -3.96
N ARG A 185 -1.60 -17.40 -3.65
CA ARG A 185 -1.20 -18.27 -2.56
C ARG A 185 -1.71 -17.80 -1.19
N LEU A 186 -1.65 -16.50 -0.92
CA LEU A 186 -2.17 -15.91 0.32
C LEU A 186 -3.70 -15.80 0.33
N GLY A 187 -4.38 -16.20 -0.75
CA GLY A 187 -5.82 -16.04 -0.91
C GLY A 187 -6.25 -14.59 -1.00
N VAL A 188 -5.39 -13.73 -1.58
CA VAL A 188 -5.64 -12.29 -1.75
C VAL A 188 -6.28 -12.03 -3.11
N GLU A 189 -7.44 -11.41 -3.12
CA GLU A 189 -8.09 -10.94 -4.35
C GLU A 189 -7.39 -9.67 -4.86
N SER A 190 -7.05 -9.61 -6.16
CA SER A 190 -6.48 -8.42 -6.78
C SER A 190 -7.56 -7.61 -7.48
N ILE A 191 -7.63 -6.31 -7.19
CA ILE A 191 -8.50 -5.35 -7.87
C ILE A 191 -7.61 -4.36 -8.60
N ASP A 192 -7.45 -4.57 -9.92
CA ASP A 192 -6.67 -3.65 -10.73
C ASP A 192 -7.41 -2.33 -10.94
N ILE A 193 -6.65 -1.24 -10.80
CA ILE A 193 -7.16 0.11 -11.05
C ILE A 193 -7.39 0.28 -12.56
N GLY A 194 -8.67 0.38 -12.92
CA GLY A 194 -9.13 0.73 -14.26
C GLY A 194 -9.66 2.17 -14.33
N SER A 195 -10.80 2.38 -15.03
CA SER A 195 -11.55 3.61 -14.87
C SER A 195 -12.06 3.76 -13.43
N SER A 196 -12.19 4.99 -12.93
CA SER A 196 -12.61 5.24 -11.54
C SER A 196 -13.93 4.54 -11.20
N MET A 197 -14.90 4.57 -12.11
CA MET A 197 -16.21 3.93 -11.92
C MET A 197 -16.10 2.40 -11.88
N ALA A 198 -15.37 1.80 -12.84
CA ALA A 198 -15.20 0.33 -12.86
C ALA A 198 -14.48 -0.18 -11.59
N THR A 199 -13.47 0.55 -11.12
CA THR A 199 -12.77 0.23 -9.88
C THR A 199 -13.71 0.33 -8.68
N ALA A 200 -14.53 1.38 -8.60
CA ALA A 200 -15.49 1.57 -7.51
C ALA A 200 -16.51 0.42 -7.43
N PHE A 201 -17.05 -0.04 -8.56
CA PHE A 201 -17.96 -1.20 -8.58
C PHE A 201 -17.28 -2.50 -8.15
N LYS A 202 -16.03 -2.75 -8.57
CA LYS A 202 -15.26 -3.93 -8.12
C LYS A 202 -15.03 -3.90 -6.61
N VAL A 203 -14.66 -2.73 -6.06
CA VAL A 203 -14.49 -2.53 -4.62
C VAL A 203 -15.81 -2.78 -3.89
N ARG A 204 -16.92 -2.21 -4.36
CA ARG A 204 -18.24 -2.44 -3.77
C ARG A 204 -18.62 -3.91 -3.75
N ALA A 205 -18.46 -4.60 -4.87
CA ALA A 205 -18.72 -6.04 -4.95
C ALA A 205 -17.85 -6.84 -4.00
N ALA A 206 -16.58 -6.48 -3.81
CA ALA A 206 -15.70 -7.12 -2.83
C ALA A 206 -16.18 -6.88 -1.39
N VAL A 207 -16.56 -5.64 -1.04
CA VAL A 207 -17.14 -5.30 0.27
C VAL A 207 -18.43 -6.08 0.52
N GLU A 208 -19.31 -6.19 -0.47
CA GLU A 208 -20.55 -6.97 -0.37
C GLU A 208 -20.30 -8.46 -0.12
N ARG A 209 -19.19 -9.01 -0.66
CA ARG A 209 -18.73 -10.38 -0.38
C ARG A 209 -17.98 -10.53 0.95
N GLY A 210 -17.94 -9.50 1.80
CA GLY A 210 -17.28 -9.55 3.11
C GLY A 210 -15.76 -9.41 3.07
N ARG A 211 -15.18 -8.87 1.99
CA ARG A 211 -13.71 -8.70 1.85
C ARG A 211 -13.20 -7.51 2.67
N ALA A 212 -11.98 -7.64 3.20
CA ALA A 212 -11.20 -6.51 3.69
C ALA A 212 -10.43 -5.90 2.51
N VAL A 213 -10.90 -4.76 1.99
CA VAL A 213 -10.34 -4.14 0.78
C VAL A 213 -9.24 -3.17 1.15
N ALA A 214 -7.99 -3.53 0.86
CA ALA A 214 -6.80 -2.79 1.25
C ALA A 214 -6.36 -1.76 0.22
N LEU A 215 -6.02 -0.54 0.70
CA LEU A 215 -5.51 0.58 -0.10
C LEU A 215 -4.35 1.27 0.61
N LEU A 216 -3.29 1.63 -0.16
CA LEU A 216 -2.23 2.51 0.31
C LEU A 216 -2.61 3.95 -0.05
N VAL A 217 -2.55 4.88 0.93
CA VAL A 217 -3.16 6.21 0.80
C VAL A 217 -2.19 7.38 0.76
N ASP A 218 -0.91 7.16 1.07
CA ASP A 218 0.10 8.20 1.25
C ASP A 218 0.83 8.62 -0.04
N ARG A 219 0.37 8.16 -1.21
CA ARG A 219 0.87 8.58 -2.53
C ARG A 219 -0.30 8.97 -3.42
N ALA A 220 -0.65 10.24 -3.37
CA ALA A 220 -1.79 10.78 -4.11
C ALA A 220 -1.45 11.08 -5.57
N TYR A 221 -2.44 10.98 -6.45
CA TYR A 221 -2.38 11.43 -7.83
C TYR A 221 -2.95 12.85 -7.95
N PRO A 222 -2.53 13.65 -8.94
CA PRO A 222 -3.07 15.01 -9.11
C PRO A 222 -4.59 15.08 -9.19
N GLU A 223 -5.21 14.10 -9.83
CA GLU A 223 -6.66 13.97 -10.03
C GLU A 223 -7.41 13.32 -8.86
N ASP A 224 -6.70 12.68 -7.92
CA ASP A 224 -7.27 11.97 -6.79
C ASP A 224 -6.53 12.35 -5.50
N ARG A 225 -6.74 13.57 -5.04
CA ARG A 225 -6.07 14.07 -3.84
C ARG A 225 -6.95 14.96 -2.97
N VAL A 226 -6.66 14.91 -1.69
CA VAL A 226 -7.08 15.87 -0.68
C VAL A 226 -5.85 16.28 0.11
N VAL A 227 -5.73 17.58 0.44
CA VAL A 227 -4.59 18.10 1.17
C VAL A 227 -4.93 18.17 2.66
N VAL A 228 -4.15 17.47 3.47
CA VAL A 228 -4.32 17.43 4.93
C VAL A 228 -2.97 17.65 5.62
N PRO A 229 -2.95 18.10 6.89
CA PRO A 229 -1.72 18.20 7.66
C PRO A 229 -1.07 16.81 7.87
N PHE A 230 0.23 16.72 7.60
CA PHE A 230 1.05 15.54 7.91
C PHE A 230 2.44 16.01 8.33
N PHE A 231 2.85 15.75 9.56
CA PHE A 231 4.01 16.35 10.22
C PHE A 231 3.99 17.88 10.17
N GLY A 232 2.82 18.48 10.38
CA GLY A 232 2.65 19.94 10.34
C GLY A 232 2.72 20.58 8.94
N ARG A 233 2.83 19.78 7.86
CA ARG A 233 2.94 20.26 6.47
C ARG A 233 1.68 19.92 5.68
N PRO A 234 1.18 20.82 4.83
CA PRO A 234 0.13 20.48 3.88
C PRO A 234 0.61 19.36 2.94
N THR A 235 -0.07 18.22 2.97
CA THR A 235 0.36 17.01 2.27
C THR A 235 -0.81 16.38 1.54
N PRO A 236 -0.69 16.06 0.25
CA PRO A 236 -1.74 15.38 -0.49
C PRO A 236 -1.78 13.89 -0.14
N PHE A 237 -2.99 13.42 0.17
CA PHE A 237 -3.35 12.02 0.34
C PHE A 237 -4.40 11.63 -0.69
N LEU A 238 -4.56 10.33 -0.98
CA LEU A 238 -5.64 9.86 -1.85
C LEU A 238 -7.01 10.25 -1.28
N ARG A 239 -7.86 10.81 -2.13
CA ARG A 239 -9.25 11.15 -1.80
C ARG A 239 -10.18 9.94 -1.93
N SER A 240 -9.88 9.07 -2.88
CA SER A 240 -10.71 7.92 -3.25
C SER A 240 -11.10 6.99 -2.09
N PRO A 241 -10.30 6.71 -1.05
CA PRO A 241 -10.73 5.84 0.04
C PRO A 241 -11.97 6.37 0.77
N ALA A 242 -12.06 7.69 1.00
CA ALA A 242 -13.23 8.30 1.64
C ALA A 242 -14.47 8.24 0.72
N LEU A 243 -14.29 8.50 -0.58
CA LEU A 243 -15.37 8.39 -1.55
C LEU A 243 -15.88 6.97 -1.72
N LEU A 244 -14.95 5.98 -1.73
CA LEU A 244 -15.30 4.56 -1.79
C LEU A 244 -16.06 4.11 -0.55
N ALA A 245 -15.66 4.56 0.64
CA ALA A 245 -16.38 4.24 1.87
C ALA A 245 -17.84 4.76 1.82
N ARG A 246 -18.03 5.97 1.30
CA ARG A 246 -19.35 6.57 1.09
C ARG A 246 -20.16 5.79 0.04
N PHE A 247 -19.55 5.47 -1.10
CA PHE A 247 -20.20 4.74 -2.19
C PHE A 247 -20.58 3.30 -1.79
N CYS A 248 -19.73 2.64 -1.01
CA CYS A 248 -19.94 1.26 -0.56
C CYS A 248 -20.77 1.16 0.72
N ASP A 249 -21.07 2.29 1.37
CA ASP A 249 -21.64 2.34 2.73
C ASP A 249 -20.93 1.37 3.67
N CYS A 250 -19.61 1.51 3.79
CA CYS A 250 -18.78 0.65 4.62
C CYS A 250 -17.80 1.45 5.48
N PRO A 251 -17.33 0.90 6.60
CA PRO A 251 -16.31 1.56 7.42
C PRO A 251 -14.94 1.52 6.76
N ILE A 252 -14.08 2.46 7.18
CA ILE A 252 -12.64 2.47 6.93
C ILE A 252 -11.94 2.11 8.24
N LEU A 253 -11.03 1.16 8.20
CA LEU A 253 -10.14 0.81 9.30
C LEU A 253 -8.71 1.19 8.92
N PRO A 254 -8.08 2.17 9.59
CA PRO A 254 -6.64 2.37 9.48
C PRO A 254 -5.90 1.21 10.12
N GLY A 255 -4.95 0.59 9.39
CA GLY A 255 -4.21 -0.55 9.91
C GLY A 255 -2.77 -0.58 9.39
N PHE A 256 -1.82 -0.85 10.28
CA PHE A 256 -0.40 -0.84 9.99
C PHE A 256 0.24 -2.13 10.51
N PHE A 257 1.03 -2.80 9.65
CA PHE A 257 1.60 -4.12 9.92
C PHE A 257 3.10 -3.98 10.09
N LEU A 258 3.58 -4.00 11.32
CA LEU A 258 4.94 -3.63 11.68
C LEU A 258 5.76 -4.86 12.08
N ARG A 259 7.05 -4.83 11.75
CA ARG A 259 8.00 -5.85 12.13
C ARG A 259 8.62 -5.52 13.48
N ALA A 260 8.60 -6.46 14.42
CA ALA A 260 9.28 -6.38 15.70
C ALA A 260 10.78 -6.72 15.55
N GLY A 261 11.57 -6.40 16.57
CA GLY A 261 13.01 -6.62 16.57
C GLY A 261 13.41 -8.10 16.50
N ASP A 262 12.60 -9.00 17.04
CA ASP A 262 12.76 -10.45 16.98
C ASP A 262 12.35 -11.08 15.64
N GLY A 263 11.77 -10.28 14.73
CA GLY A 263 11.33 -10.72 13.41
C GLY A 263 9.87 -11.14 13.33
N THR A 264 9.14 -11.09 14.42
CA THR A 264 7.68 -11.27 14.42
C THR A 264 6.98 -10.01 13.86
N TYR A 265 5.70 -10.12 13.58
CA TYR A 265 4.88 -9.00 13.11
C TYR A 265 3.76 -8.72 14.11
N PHE A 266 3.39 -7.46 14.21
CA PHE A 266 2.27 -7.00 15.02
C PHE A 266 1.50 -5.91 14.30
N ASN A 267 0.25 -5.71 14.71
CA ASN A 267 -0.65 -4.74 14.10
C ASN A 267 -0.82 -3.51 14.97
N VAL A 268 -0.97 -2.36 14.33
CA VAL A 268 -1.40 -1.13 14.98
C VAL A 268 -2.66 -0.65 14.26
N TRP A 269 -3.77 -0.60 14.98
CA TRP A 269 -5.05 -0.17 14.45
C TRP A 269 -5.35 1.28 14.83
N GLY A 270 -5.95 2.00 13.89
CA GLY A 270 -6.65 3.25 14.17
C GLY A 270 -8.11 2.96 14.53
N GLU A 271 -8.83 4.01 14.90
CA GLU A 271 -10.26 3.91 15.11
C GLU A 271 -11.01 3.75 13.79
N PRO A 272 -12.03 2.87 13.71
CA PRO A 272 -12.86 2.76 12.53
C PRO A 272 -13.57 4.08 12.21
N LEU A 273 -13.50 4.48 10.95
CA LEU A 273 -14.11 5.72 10.44
C LEU A 273 -15.30 5.38 9.53
N ARG A 274 -16.28 6.27 9.48
CA ARG A 274 -17.42 6.17 8.55
C ARG A 274 -17.60 7.46 7.79
N ALA A 275 -18.11 7.33 6.58
CA ALA A 275 -18.56 8.48 5.82
C ALA A 275 -19.76 9.13 6.52
N ASP A 276 -19.80 10.48 6.52
CA ASP A 276 -20.90 11.26 7.04
C ASP A 276 -21.79 11.70 5.86
N PRO A 277 -23.00 11.12 5.70
CA PRO A 277 -23.87 11.46 4.59
C PRO A 277 -24.42 12.90 4.65
N THR A 278 -24.30 13.58 5.80
CA THR A 278 -24.83 14.95 5.99
C THR A 278 -23.85 16.02 5.52
N THR A 279 -22.58 15.67 5.29
CA THR A 279 -21.54 16.59 4.78
C THR A 279 -21.29 16.39 3.28
N SER A 280 -20.66 17.39 2.65
CA SER A 280 -20.22 17.23 1.27
C SER A 280 -19.21 16.10 1.14
N PRO A 281 -19.13 15.40 -0.02
CA PRO A 281 -18.13 14.36 -0.23
C PRO A 281 -16.68 14.85 -0.06
N ASP A 282 -16.40 16.10 -0.38
CA ASP A 282 -15.08 16.70 -0.28
C ASP A 282 -14.70 17.05 1.16
N ASP A 283 -15.62 17.65 1.92
CA ASP A 283 -15.37 17.95 3.33
C ASP A 283 -15.22 16.67 4.16
N ASP A 284 -16.03 15.66 3.85
CA ASP A 284 -15.93 14.36 4.50
C ASP A 284 -14.59 13.66 4.16
N ALA A 285 -14.13 13.76 2.92
CA ALA A 285 -12.82 13.25 2.53
C ALA A 285 -11.69 13.96 3.30
N VAL A 286 -11.76 15.29 3.46
CA VAL A 286 -10.79 16.03 4.30
C VAL A 286 -10.81 15.52 5.74
N ARG A 287 -12.01 15.36 6.33
CA ARG A 287 -12.18 14.89 7.71
C ARG A 287 -11.57 13.49 7.90
N ILE A 288 -11.93 12.55 7.04
CA ILE A 288 -11.47 11.16 7.09
C ILE A 288 -9.96 11.09 6.88
N MET A 289 -9.45 11.72 5.83
CA MET A 289 -8.02 11.63 5.50
C MET A 289 -7.13 12.36 6.51
N ARG A 290 -7.62 13.42 7.16
CA ARG A 290 -6.92 14.06 8.28
C ARG A 290 -6.71 13.09 9.45
N ARG A 291 -7.72 12.28 9.77
CA ARG A 291 -7.61 11.27 10.83
C ARG A 291 -6.63 10.16 10.45
N ILE A 292 -6.73 9.64 9.22
CA ILE A 292 -5.82 8.60 8.72
C ILE A 292 -4.37 9.12 8.68
N ALA A 293 -4.15 10.35 8.23
CA ALA A 293 -2.82 10.97 8.23
C ALA A 293 -2.25 11.10 9.65
N ALA A 294 -3.07 11.47 10.64
CA ALA A 294 -2.65 11.55 12.04
C ALA A 294 -2.27 10.17 12.61
N ASP A 295 -3.02 9.12 12.26
CA ASP A 295 -2.70 7.75 12.66
C ASP A 295 -1.37 7.29 12.02
N LEU A 296 -1.17 7.55 10.73
CA LEU A 296 0.08 7.26 10.03
C LEU A 296 1.26 8.04 10.64
N GLU A 297 1.06 9.33 10.96
CA GLU A 297 2.08 10.16 11.60
C GLU A 297 2.51 9.56 12.95
N ARG A 298 1.56 9.14 13.79
CA ARG A 298 1.82 8.49 15.07
C ARG A 298 2.66 7.22 14.91
N VAL A 299 2.33 6.39 13.91
CA VAL A 299 3.08 5.16 13.61
C VAL A 299 4.49 5.47 13.12
N VAL A 300 4.64 6.42 12.20
CA VAL A 300 5.96 6.83 11.68
C VAL A 300 6.84 7.43 12.78
N ARG A 301 6.29 8.24 13.69
CA ARG A 301 7.05 8.75 14.85
C ARG A 301 7.61 7.64 15.73
N ARG A 302 6.84 6.57 15.93
CA ARG A 302 7.26 5.47 16.79
C ARG A 302 8.17 4.46 16.07
N TYR A 303 7.99 4.25 14.77
CA TYR A 303 8.69 3.26 13.95
C TYR A 303 9.26 3.87 12.66
N PRO A 304 10.10 4.92 12.76
CA PRO A 304 10.48 5.73 11.60
C PRO A 304 11.24 4.94 10.53
N THR A 305 12.04 3.95 10.92
CA THR A 305 12.84 3.13 9.99
C THR A 305 12.01 2.19 9.13
N GLN A 306 10.72 2.04 9.43
CA GLN A 306 9.77 1.25 8.64
C GLN A 306 8.87 2.10 7.73
N TRP A 307 9.10 3.40 7.59
CA TRP A 307 8.37 4.27 6.66
C TRP A 307 9.11 4.35 5.30
N PHE A 308 8.72 3.50 4.35
CA PHE A 308 9.47 3.23 3.11
C PHE A 308 9.20 4.25 1.99
N ASN A 309 9.67 5.47 2.16
CA ASN A 309 9.67 6.51 1.14
C ASN A 309 11.11 6.88 0.77
N PHE A 310 11.59 6.32 -0.37
CA PHE A 310 12.98 6.40 -0.85
C PHE A 310 13.27 7.61 -1.73
N TYR A 311 12.45 8.64 -1.66
CA TYR A 311 12.54 9.89 -2.38
C TYR A 311 12.16 11.04 -1.44
N ARG A 312 12.38 12.28 -1.86
CA ARG A 312 11.92 13.44 -1.09
C ARG A 312 10.41 13.50 -1.11
N PHE A 313 9.80 13.04 -0.04
CA PHE A 313 8.37 12.80 0.03
C PHE A 313 7.53 14.03 -0.32
N TRP A 314 7.84 15.17 0.27
CA TRP A 314 7.08 16.40 0.02
C TRP A 314 7.39 17.11 -1.30
N ASP A 315 8.53 16.84 -1.95
CA ASP A 315 8.87 17.45 -3.23
C ASP A 315 8.10 16.81 -4.40
N VAL A 316 7.95 15.48 -4.37
CA VAL A 316 7.23 14.74 -5.42
C VAL A 316 5.73 15.04 -5.39
N LEU A 317 5.18 15.32 -4.21
CA LEU A 317 3.77 15.59 -4.04
C LEU A 317 3.35 17.01 -4.46
N ARG A 318 4.32 17.91 -4.69
CA ARG A 318 4.09 19.27 -5.18
C ARG A 318 4.02 19.38 -6.70
N SER A 319 4.50 18.39 -7.41
CA SER A 319 4.56 18.30 -8.88
C SER A 319 3.40 17.49 -9.44
#